data_7ac3bd7140c7bd961eed2cfaec4a7d8d
#
_entry.id   7ac3bd7140c7bd961eed2cfaec4a7d8d
#
_cell.length_a   1.000
_cell.length_b   1.000
_cell.length_c   1.000
_cell.angle_alpha   90.00
_cell.angle_beta   90.00
_cell.angle_gamma   90.00
#
_symmetry.space_group_name_H-M   'P 1'
#
loop_
_entity.id
_entity.type
_entity.pdbx_description
1 polymer ?
#
loop_
_entity_poly.entity_id
_entity_poly.type
_entity_poly.pdbx_seq_one_letter_code
_entity_poly.pdbx_strand_id
1 'polypeptide(L)'
;MRAANGGWPQLKSLGLPRCRGQLASRSKVTRLLSDSGKQNRASEDIHRLLLEASHAGEACALATVAKVTGSAPREAGTKMVIFEDGRIAGTIGGGKFESLVIEEARKAMTTGKPILKTYPLHEASDESFGAICGGEVTVFIEPQARPPLFCLIGAGHCARALAKFASECGFAVTVLDDREDLLGLPHFDPSIRCLSEPSPEAFVRSRKWSERDSLILVSRNYHLDREALAAAVEEGGMGYLGMIGSKKKVLTVFDELSRRGVSRQALARVRAPIGMNIGADSPAEIAVSVLAEVIMVLRAADGRPLCESLPTNRQREKIAP
;
A
#
# COMPACT_ATOMS: atom_id res chain seq x y z
N MET A 1 -44.91 18.62 25.47
CA MET A 1 -43.51 19.06 25.66
C MET A 1 -42.79 18.94 24.33
N ARG A 2 -42.24 20.02 23.84
CA ARG A 2 -41.77 20.20 22.46
C ARG A 2 -40.38 19.60 22.25
N ALA A 3 -40.20 18.80 21.17
CA ALA A 3 -38.90 18.34 20.70
C ALA A 3 -38.22 19.47 19.92
N ALA A 4 -36.94 19.74 20.24
CA ALA A 4 -36.12 20.72 19.54
C ALA A 4 -35.38 20.04 18.37
N ASN A 5 -35.69 20.50 17.16
CA ASN A 5 -34.99 20.21 15.93
C ASN A 5 -33.66 21.00 15.86
N GLY A 6 -32.53 20.35 15.93
CA GLY A 6 -31.22 20.89 15.60
C GLY A 6 -30.79 20.45 14.21
N GLY A 7 -31.11 21.26 13.18
CA GLY A 7 -30.68 21.02 11.81
C GLY A 7 -29.23 21.48 11.60
N TRP A 8 -28.42 20.62 11.01
CA TRP A 8 -27.10 20.95 10.49
C TRP A 8 -27.22 21.78 9.20
N PRO A 9 -26.40 22.82 8.99
CA PRO A 9 -26.43 23.59 7.75
C PRO A 9 -25.96 22.78 6.56
N GLN A 10 -26.73 22.78 5.50
CA GLN A 10 -26.41 22.20 4.18
C GLN A 10 -25.20 22.91 3.59
N LEU A 11 -24.11 22.17 3.39
CA LEU A 11 -22.96 22.60 2.59
C LEU A 11 -23.38 22.65 1.12
N LYS A 12 -23.47 23.87 0.58
CA LYS A 12 -23.71 24.14 -0.83
C LYS A 12 -22.57 23.51 -1.66
N SER A 13 -22.94 22.76 -2.69
CA SER A 13 -22.10 22.15 -3.70
C SER A 13 -21.08 23.14 -4.29
N LEU A 14 -19.82 23.01 -3.92
CA LEU A 14 -18.70 23.56 -4.67
C LEU A 14 -18.50 22.70 -5.92
N GLY A 15 -18.80 23.27 -7.09
CA GLY A 15 -18.63 22.64 -8.37
C GLY A 15 -17.15 22.34 -8.64
N LEU A 16 -16.75 21.10 -8.47
CA LEU A 16 -15.46 20.62 -8.91
C LEU A 16 -15.53 20.31 -10.41
N PRO A 17 -14.57 20.75 -11.24
CA PRO A 17 -14.54 20.44 -12.67
C PRO A 17 -14.34 18.96 -12.88
N ARG A 18 -15.11 18.36 -13.77
CA ARG A 18 -14.97 16.98 -14.25
C ARG A 18 -13.58 16.79 -14.86
N CYS A 19 -12.69 16.10 -14.17
CA CYS A 19 -11.42 15.65 -14.75
C CYS A 19 -11.70 14.55 -15.77
N ARG A 20 -11.72 14.92 -17.06
CA ARG A 20 -11.51 13.95 -18.15
C ARG A 20 -10.10 13.39 -17.99
N GLY A 21 -10.00 12.05 -17.97
CA GLY A 21 -8.74 11.33 -17.90
C GLY A 21 -7.78 11.76 -19.03
N GLN A 22 -6.76 12.47 -18.64
CA GLN A 22 -5.51 12.56 -19.39
C GLN A 22 -4.42 12.12 -18.43
N LEU A 23 -3.78 11.01 -18.78
CA LEU A 23 -2.48 10.62 -18.26
C LEU A 23 -1.55 11.82 -18.37
N ALA A 24 -1.37 12.57 -17.29
CA ALA A 24 -0.37 13.62 -17.24
C ALA A 24 0.99 12.93 -17.37
N SER A 25 1.61 13.13 -18.54
CA SER A 25 2.90 12.57 -18.90
C SER A 25 3.94 12.88 -17.79
N ARG A 26 4.83 11.91 -17.56
CA ARG A 26 6.01 11.98 -16.65
C ARG A 26 6.81 13.29 -16.73
N SER A 27 6.60 14.10 -17.80
CA SER A 27 7.31 15.36 -18.05
C SER A 27 6.89 16.56 -17.18
N LYS A 28 5.73 16.53 -16.49
CA LYS A 28 5.29 17.68 -15.65
C LYS A 28 5.99 17.74 -14.29
N VAL A 29 6.28 16.58 -13.69
CA VAL A 29 6.97 16.54 -12.38
C VAL A 29 8.41 17.02 -12.51
N THR A 30 9.10 16.70 -13.62
CA THR A 30 10.49 17.12 -13.86
C THR A 30 10.65 18.64 -14.03
N ARG A 31 9.59 19.34 -14.44
CA ARG A 31 9.67 20.81 -14.71
C ARG A 31 9.61 21.66 -13.44
N LEU A 32 9.10 21.12 -12.31
CA LEU A 32 9.02 21.84 -11.03
C LEU A 32 10.33 21.83 -10.23
N LEU A 33 11.30 21.01 -10.63
CA LEU A 33 12.58 20.84 -9.92
C LEU A 33 13.67 21.85 -10.31
N SER A 34 13.42 22.76 -11.24
CA SER A 34 14.45 23.65 -11.83
C SER A 34 14.45 25.10 -11.31
N ASP A 35 13.53 25.49 -10.42
CA ASP A 35 13.46 26.90 -9.96
C ASP A 35 13.88 27.06 -8.49
N SER A 36 15.13 27.43 -8.29
CA SER A 36 15.75 27.76 -6.99
C SER A 36 15.39 29.19 -6.55
N GLY A 37 14.25 29.33 -5.87
CA GLY A 37 13.89 30.66 -5.37
C GLY A 37 12.77 30.68 -4.33
N LYS A 38 13.13 30.79 -3.03
CA LYS A 38 12.37 31.16 -1.84
C LYS A 38 11.83 30.00 -0.99
N GLN A 39 12.34 29.94 0.24
CA GLN A 39 12.11 28.94 1.30
C GLN A 39 10.61 28.67 1.64
N ASN A 40 9.71 29.64 1.47
CA ASN A 40 8.27 29.43 1.71
C ASN A 40 7.56 28.67 0.57
N ARG A 41 8.00 28.83 -0.67
CA ARG A 41 7.47 28.05 -1.81
C ARG A 41 7.88 26.59 -1.74
N ALA A 42 9.09 26.29 -1.25
CA ALA A 42 9.58 24.92 -1.15
C ALA A 42 8.76 24.04 -0.19
N SER A 43 8.19 24.61 0.88
CA SER A 43 7.34 23.83 1.80
C SER A 43 5.96 23.51 1.22
N GLU A 44 5.33 24.45 0.52
CA GLU A 44 4.06 24.23 -0.17
C GLU A 44 4.22 23.23 -1.32
N ASP A 45 5.35 23.28 -2.03
CA ASP A 45 5.66 22.34 -3.10
C ASP A 45 5.88 20.92 -2.57
N ILE A 46 6.48 20.76 -1.38
CA ILE A 46 6.68 19.43 -0.76
C ILE A 46 5.35 18.78 -0.38
N HIS A 47 4.43 19.50 0.26
CA HIS A 47 3.13 18.94 0.63
C HIS A 47 2.30 18.58 -0.60
N ARG A 48 2.36 19.39 -1.66
CA ARG A 48 1.71 19.09 -2.93
C ARG A 48 2.31 17.82 -3.57
N LEU A 49 3.63 17.67 -3.57
CA LEU A 49 4.30 16.47 -4.09
C LEU A 49 3.92 15.21 -3.31
N LEU A 50 3.77 15.29 -1.99
CA LEU A 50 3.29 14.17 -1.17
C LEU A 50 1.85 13.77 -1.53
N LEU A 51 0.97 14.75 -1.75
CA LEU A 51 -0.40 14.49 -2.20
C LEU A 51 -0.43 13.88 -3.60
N GLU A 52 0.37 14.40 -4.53
CA GLU A 52 0.48 13.85 -5.88
C GLU A 52 1.03 12.42 -5.88
N ALA A 53 2.06 12.14 -5.07
CA ALA A 53 2.60 10.80 -4.89
C ALA A 53 1.55 9.83 -4.31
N SER A 54 0.80 10.28 -3.29
CA SER A 54 -0.28 9.50 -2.69
C SER A 54 -1.37 9.17 -3.72
N HIS A 55 -1.82 10.15 -4.51
CA HIS A 55 -2.82 9.93 -5.55
C HIS A 55 -2.30 9.04 -6.71
N ALA A 56 -1.00 9.13 -7.01
CA ALA A 56 -0.36 8.28 -8.01
C ALA A 56 -0.07 6.86 -7.49
N GLY A 57 -0.23 6.62 -6.17
CA GLY A 57 0.15 5.37 -5.54
C GLY A 57 1.67 5.14 -5.53
N GLU A 58 2.46 6.22 -5.59
CA GLU A 58 3.93 6.18 -5.52
C GLU A 58 4.38 6.14 -4.05
N ALA A 59 5.28 5.21 -3.72
CA ALA A 59 5.91 5.19 -2.41
C ALA A 59 6.96 6.29 -2.32
N CYS A 60 6.96 7.04 -1.21
CA CYS A 60 7.98 8.03 -0.91
C CYS A 60 8.21 8.12 0.60
N ALA A 61 9.26 8.84 1.02
CA ALA A 61 9.49 9.17 2.41
C ALA A 61 9.73 10.66 2.55
N LEU A 62 9.21 11.25 3.62
CA LEU A 62 9.47 12.63 4.01
C LEU A 62 10.56 12.65 5.08
N ALA A 63 11.72 13.19 4.74
CA ALA A 63 12.79 13.50 5.71
C ALA A 63 12.63 14.94 6.21
N THR A 64 12.55 15.12 7.52
CA THR A 64 12.45 16.43 8.16
C THR A 64 13.60 16.61 9.15
N VAL A 65 14.37 17.69 9.05
CA VAL A 65 15.33 18.08 10.08
C VAL A 65 14.55 18.44 11.35
N ALA A 66 14.59 17.56 12.35
CA ALA A 66 13.85 17.72 13.60
C ALA A 66 14.59 18.59 14.61
N LYS A 67 15.94 18.48 14.65
CA LYS A 67 16.78 19.23 15.59
C LYS A 67 18.16 19.47 14.99
N VAL A 68 18.73 20.61 15.31
CA VAL A 68 20.12 20.96 15.01
C VAL A 68 20.82 21.40 16.30
N THR A 69 22.03 20.91 16.52
CA THR A 69 22.89 21.29 17.62
C THR A 69 24.26 21.71 17.05
N GLY A 70 24.74 22.91 17.35
CA GLY A 70 25.95 23.47 16.72
C GLY A 70 25.68 23.96 15.29
N SER A 71 26.76 23.98 14.48
CA SER A 71 26.69 24.43 13.08
C SER A 71 26.22 23.32 12.14
N ALA A 72 25.23 23.61 11.32
CA ALA A 72 24.69 22.67 10.33
C ALA A 72 24.33 23.38 9.01
N PRO A 73 24.29 22.65 7.88
CA PRO A 73 24.02 23.25 6.56
C PRO A 73 22.57 23.71 6.39
N ARG A 74 21.64 23.21 7.21
CA ARG A 74 20.21 23.56 7.17
C ARG A 74 19.62 23.63 8.58
N GLU A 75 18.55 24.42 8.70
CA GLU A 75 17.84 24.64 9.95
C GLU A 75 16.76 23.55 10.20
N ALA A 76 16.32 23.42 11.46
CA ALA A 76 15.19 22.61 11.83
C ALA A 76 13.93 23.03 11.03
N GLY A 77 13.13 22.06 10.64
CA GLY A 77 11.96 22.22 9.77
C GLY A 77 12.25 22.07 8.28
N THR A 78 13.54 22.05 7.86
CA THR A 78 13.90 21.76 6.47
C THR A 78 13.46 20.34 6.08
N LYS A 79 12.94 20.18 4.86
CA LYS A 79 12.32 18.94 4.39
C LYS A 79 12.90 18.49 3.05
N MET A 80 12.87 17.17 2.84
CA MET A 80 13.21 16.51 1.59
C MET A 80 12.28 15.33 1.38
N VAL A 81 11.70 15.20 0.18
CA VAL A 81 10.96 14.01 -0.24
C VAL A 81 11.89 13.09 -1.02
N ILE A 82 11.88 11.82 -0.69
CA ILE A 82 12.64 10.77 -1.34
C ILE A 82 11.65 9.77 -1.93
N PHE A 83 11.67 9.56 -3.24
CA PHE A 83 10.83 8.57 -3.93
C PHE A 83 11.51 7.21 -4.03
N GLU A 84 10.71 6.15 -4.17
CA GLU A 84 11.22 4.76 -4.29
C GLU A 84 12.16 4.58 -5.49
N ASP A 85 11.91 5.30 -6.60
CA ASP A 85 12.73 5.28 -7.82
C ASP A 85 14.06 6.07 -7.70
N GLY A 86 14.31 6.68 -6.54
CA GLY A 86 15.53 7.47 -6.27
C GLY A 86 15.42 8.95 -6.61
N ARG A 87 14.31 9.42 -7.18
CA ARG A 87 14.05 10.87 -7.31
C ARG A 87 14.01 11.53 -5.92
N ILE A 88 14.49 12.74 -5.82
CA ILE A 88 14.39 13.56 -4.61
C ILE A 88 13.79 14.94 -4.94
N ALA A 89 13.12 15.52 -3.96
CA ALA A 89 12.64 16.90 -4.02
C ALA A 89 12.94 17.61 -2.71
N GLY A 90 13.52 18.82 -2.80
CA GLY A 90 14.09 19.53 -1.66
C GLY A 90 15.49 19.02 -1.30
N THR A 91 16.05 19.50 -0.19
CA THR A 91 17.37 19.11 0.31
C THR A 91 17.47 19.40 1.81
N ILE A 92 18.16 18.54 2.54
CA ILE A 92 18.45 18.69 3.97
C ILE A 92 19.91 19.07 4.25
N GLY A 93 20.70 19.34 3.19
CA GLY A 93 22.09 19.82 3.36
C GLY A 93 23.07 19.31 2.32
N GLY A 94 22.71 18.32 1.51
CA GLY A 94 23.56 17.78 0.45
C GLY A 94 24.67 16.82 0.92
N GLY A 95 25.45 16.35 -0.06
CA GLY A 95 26.65 15.55 0.18
C GLY A 95 26.37 14.16 0.78
N LYS A 96 27.38 13.61 1.48
CA LYS A 96 27.33 12.27 2.10
C LYS A 96 26.20 12.17 3.15
N PHE A 97 25.92 13.25 3.90
CA PHE A 97 24.83 13.30 4.86
C PHE A 97 23.47 12.98 4.21
N GLU A 98 23.16 13.65 3.10
CA GLU A 98 21.92 13.43 2.37
C GLU A 98 21.82 12.00 1.82
N SER A 99 22.94 11.44 1.33
CA SER A 99 23.00 10.05 0.86
C SER A 99 22.64 9.03 1.96
N LEU A 100 23.13 9.23 3.19
CA LEU A 100 22.80 8.37 4.33
C LEU A 100 21.32 8.48 4.72
N VAL A 101 20.76 9.68 4.66
CA VAL A 101 19.32 9.86 4.92
C VAL A 101 18.48 9.19 3.84
N ILE A 102 18.91 9.21 2.58
CA ILE A 102 18.25 8.49 1.47
C ILE A 102 18.26 6.98 1.70
N GLU A 103 19.37 6.40 2.19
CA GLU A 103 19.43 4.98 2.53
C GLU A 103 18.45 4.60 3.66
N GLU A 104 18.39 5.40 4.73
CA GLU A 104 17.45 5.20 5.82
C GLU A 104 16.00 5.38 5.36
N ALA A 105 15.74 6.33 4.45
CA ALA A 105 14.43 6.53 3.86
C ALA A 105 13.96 5.30 3.06
N ARG A 106 14.85 4.65 2.32
CA ARG A 106 14.55 3.39 1.63
C ARG A 106 14.19 2.26 2.60
N LYS A 107 14.93 2.14 3.72
CA LYS A 107 14.60 1.18 4.79
C LYS A 107 13.25 1.49 5.41
N ALA A 108 12.96 2.77 5.69
CA ALA A 108 11.67 3.20 6.23
C ALA A 108 10.51 2.87 5.28
N MET A 109 10.67 3.10 3.97
CA MET A 109 9.66 2.74 2.96
C MET A 109 9.41 1.24 2.89
N THR A 110 10.47 0.42 2.97
CA THR A 110 10.37 -1.04 2.95
C THR A 110 9.65 -1.58 4.19
N THR A 111 10.01 -1.05 5.37
CA THR A 111 9.45 -1.55 6.65
C THR A 111 8.11 -0.92 7.02
N GLY A 112 7.76 0.22 6.40
CA GLY A 112 6.59 1.04 6.76
C GLY A 112 6.71 1.70 8.13
N LYS A 113 7.91 1.73 8.75
CA LYS A 113 8.14 2.29 10.08
C LYS A 113 8.93 3.60 10.00
N PRO A 114 8.53 4.66 10.75
CA PRO A 114 9.29 5.89 10.81
C PRO A 114 10.63 5.68 11.51
N ILE A 115 11.62 6.50 11.15
CA ILE A 115 12.97 6.48 11.73
C ILE A 115 13.27 7.88 12.27
N LEU A 116 13.78 7.96 13.50
CA LEU A 116 14.38 9.16 14.06
C LEU A 116 15.85 8.87 14.31
N LYS A 117 16.75 9.58 13.60
CA LYS A 117 18.20 9.33 13.67
C LYS A 117 18.98 10.62 13.76
N THR A 118 20.02 10.62 14.60
CA THR A 118 20.95 11.72 14.75
C THR A 118 22.24 11.42 13.98
N TYR A 119 22.73 12.41 13.24
CA TYR A 119 23.93 12.34 12.42
C TYR A 119 24.93 13.38 12.90
N PRO A 120 26.15 12.97 13.31
CA PRO A 120 27.24 13.90 13.65
C PRO A 120 27.83 14.47 12.36
N LEU A 121 28.09 15.77 12.33
CA LEU A 121 28.67 16.50 11.20
C LEU A 121 30.13 16.89 11.44
N HIS A 122 30.95 16.09 12.17
CA HIS A 122 32.33 16.36 12.48
C HIS A 122 33.25 15.26 11.93
N GLU A 123 34.51 15.59 11.68
CA GLU A 123 35.52 14.77 11.00
C GLU A 123 35.99 13.50 11.77
N ALA A 124 35.61 13.34 13.04
CA ALA A 124 36.23 12.37 13.95
C ALA A 124 35.61 10.96 13.95
N SER A 125 34.67 10.63 13.07
CA SER A 125 34.07 9.30 12.99
C SER A 125 34.11 8.74 11.57
N ASP A 126 34.11 7.41 11.42
CA ASP A 126 33.97 6.71 10.11
C ASP A 126 32.68 7.12 9.38
N GLU A 127 31.75 7.69 10.10
CA GLU A 127 30.50 8.30 9.59
C GLU A 127 30.69 9.81 9.30
N SER A 128 31.91 10.37 9.39
CA SER A 128 32.16 11.79 9.15
C SER A 128 32.02 12.12 7.66
N PHE A 129 31.38 13.27 7.41
CA PHE A 129 30.92 13.66 6.07
C PHE A 129 31.90 14.58 5.34
N GLY A 130 33.09 14.79 5.87
CA GLY A 130 33.99 15.83 5.35
C GLY A 130 33.38 17.23 5.47
N ALA A 131 32.37 17.42 6.32
CA ALA A 131 31.76 18.71 6.59
C ALA A 131 32.50 19.36 7.76
N ILE A 132 33.01 20.55 7.58
CA ILE A 132 33.73 21.38 8.57
C ILE A 132 32.75 21.98 9.62
N CYS A 133 31.49 21.51 9.68
CA CYS A 133 30.44 22.23 10.41
C CYS A 133 30.36 21.93 11.91
N GLY A 134 30.94 20.85 12.43
CA GLY A 134 31.08 20.57 13.88
C GLY A 134 29.80 20.45 14.70
N GLY A 135 28.65 20.21 14.08
CA GLY A 135 27.33 20.09 14.73
C GLY A 135 26.75 18.69 14.63
N GLU A 136 25.50 18.55 15.11
CA GLU A 136 24.69 17.35 15.00
C GLU A 136 23.33 17.70 14.40
N VAL A 137 22.80 16.82 13.52
CA VAL A 137 21.47 16.95 12.93
C VAL A 137 20.66 15.72 13.24
N THR A 138 19.50 15.91 13.86
CA THR A 138 18.51 14.84 14.04
C THR A 138 17.47 14.95 12.93
N VAL A 139 17.28 13.86 12.18
CA VAL A 139 16.31 13.78 11.10
C VAL A 139 15.21 12.80 11.46
N PHE A 140 13.95 13.23 11.30
CA PHE A 140 12.79 12.38 11.33
C PHE A 140 12.42 11.99 9.89
N ILE A 141 12.38 10.69 9.63
CA ILE A 141 12.07 10.10 8.33
C ILE A 141 10.75 9.38 8.44
N GLU A 142 9.74 9.91 7.75
CA GLU A 142 8.38 9.40 7.77
C GLU A 142 8.06 8.77 6.41
N PRO A 143 7.89 7.42 6.35
CA PRO A 143 7.51 6.79 5.10
C PRO A 143 6.06 7.10 4.76
N GLN A 144 5.83 7.61 3.56
CA GLN A 144 4.52 7.74 2.94
C GLN A 144 4.34 6.52 2.05
N ALA A 145 3.99 5.42 2.70
CA ALA A 145 3.77 4.19 1.97
C ALA A 145 2.46 4.32 1.17
N ARG A 146 2.50 3.91 -0.10
CA ARG A 146 1.26 3.76 -0.84
C ARG A 146 0.31 2.83 -0.08
N PRO A 147 -1.00 3.05 -0.16
CA PRO A 147 -1.95 2.07 0.36
C PRO A 147 -1.65 0.68 -0.24
N PRO A 148 -1.74 -0.39 0.56
CA PRO A 148 -1.54 -1.74 0.04
C PRO A 148 -2.56 -2.02 -1.06
N LEU A 149 -2.12 -2.62 -2.17
CA LEU A 149 -2.99 -2.96 -3.28
C LEU A 149 -3.83 -4.19 -2.94
N PHE A 150 -5.13 -4.10 -3.20
CA PHE A 150 -6.05 -5.23 -3.21
C PHE A 150 -6.54 -5.44 -4.65
N CYS A 151 -5.90 -6.35 -5.36
CA CYS A 151 -6.18 -6.60 -6.76
C CYS A 151 -7.15 -7.77 -6.90
N LEU A 152 -8.28 -7.54 -7.56
CA LEU A 152 -9.31 -8.53 -7.85
C LEU A 152 -9.30 -8.86 -9.34
N ILE A 153 -9.14 -10.13 -9.68
CA ILE A 153 -9.38 -10.63 -11.04
C ILE A 153 -10.76 -11.26 -11.06
N GLY A 154 -11.70 -10.55 -11.69
CA GLY A 154 -13.12 -10.82 -11.74
C GLY A 154 -13.96 -9.73 -11.09
N ALA A 155 -15.09 -9.36 -11.72
CA ALA A 155 -16.03 -8.32 -11.29
C ALA A 155 -17.41 -8.86 -10.87
N GLY A 156 -17.49 -10.13 -10.47
CA GLY A 156 -18.72 -10.80 -10.01
C GLY A 156 -19.19 -10.30 -8.63
N HIS A 157 -20.28 -10.91 -8.12
CA HIS A 157 -20.89 -10.51 -6.86
C HIS A 157 -19.93 -10.55 -5.65
N CYS A 158 -19.10 -11.59 -5.55
CA CYS A 158 -18.08 -11.68 -4.49
C CYS A 158 -17.02 -10.57 -4.63
N ALA A 159 -16.60 -10.28 -5.88
CA ALA A 159 -15.64 -9.20 -6.13
C ALA A 159 -16.18 -7.84 -5.70
N ARG A 160 -17.46 -7.56 -5.95
CA ARG A 160 -18.10 -6.28 -5.54
C ARG A 160 -18.12 -6.13 -4.02
N ALA A 161 -18.50 -7.18 -3.29
CA ALA A 161 -18.49 -7.16 -1.84
C ALA A 161 -17.07 -7.01 -1.28
N LEU A 162 -16.10 -7.78 -1.83
CA LEU A 162 -14.68 -7.67 -1.47
C LEU A 162 -14.12 -6.28 -1.73
N ALA A 163 -14.38 -5.71 -2.89
CA ALA A 163 -13.89 -4.39 -3.27
C ALA A 163 -14.37 -3.30 -2.28
N LYS A 164 -15.65 -3.36 -1.92
CA LYS A 164 -16.24 -2.45 -0.93
C LYS A 164 -15.54 -2.56 0.43
N PHE A 165 -15.49 -3.76 0.99
CA PHE A 165 -14.92 -3.95 2.33
C PHE A 165 -13.40 -3.71 2.37
N ALA A 166 -12.66 -4.09 1.32
CA ALA A 166 -11.24 -3.82 1.22
C ALA A 166 -10.94 -2.31 1.16
N SER A 167 -11.74 -1.54 0.41
CA SER A 167 -11.62 -0.07 0.38
C SER A 167 -11.86 0.55 1.75
N GLU A 168 -12.88 0.11 2.49
CA GLU A 168 -13.15 0.57 3.86
C GLU A 168 -12.03 0.17 4.85
N CYS A 169 -11.30 -0.91 4.57
CA CYS A 169 -10.10 -1.32 5.33
C CYS A 169 -8.81 -0.58 4.92
N GLY A 170 -8.88 0.39 4.02
CA GLY A 170 -7.75 1.23 3.62
C GLY A 170 -6.85 0.63 2.54
N PHE A 171 -7.32 -0.38 1.80
CA PHE A 171 -6.63 -0.87 0.62
C PHE A 171 -6.91 0.00 -0.61
N ALA A 172 -5.92 0.17 -1.47
CA ALA A 172 -6.13 0.67 -2.83
C ALA A 172 -6.68 -0.48 -3.68
N VAL A 173 -7.95 -0.42 -4.04
CA VAL A 173 -8.61 -1.52 -4.74
C VAL A 173 -8.52 -1.34 -6.27
N THR A 174 -8.10 -2.40 -6.96
CA THR A 174 -8.16 -2.50 -8.42
C THR A 174 -8.93 -3.76 -8.81
N VAL A 175 -9.90 -3.62 -9.69
CA VAL A 175 -10.72 -4.72 -10.23
C VAL A 175 -10.44 -4.85 -11.71
N LEU A 176 -10.15 -6.08 -12.15
CA LEU A 176 -9.95 -6.43 -13.56
C LEU A 176 -11.03 -7.43 -13.98
N ASP A 177 -11.65 -7.18 -15.12
CA ASP A 177 -12.56 -8.15 -15.77
C ASP A 177 -12.52 -7.91 -17.29
N ASP A 178 -12.81 -8.94 -18.08
CA ASP A 178 -12.94 -8.87 -19.53
C ASP A 178 -14.28 -8.26 -19.98
N ARG A 179 -15.22 -8.08 -19.06
CA ARG A 179 -16.58 -7.57 -19.30
C ARG A 179 -16.70 -6.13 -18.81
N GLU A 180 -16.71 -5.19 -19.73
CA GLU A 180 -16.81 -3.76 -19.43
C GLU A 180 -18.14 -3.38 -18.75
N ASP A 181 -19.24 -4.08 -19.06
CA ASP A 181 -20.56 -3.85 -18.48
C ASP A 181 -20.61 -4.09 -16.97
N LEU A 182 -19.66 -4.85 -16.42
CA LEU A 182 -19.57 -5.12 -14.98
C LEU A 182 -18.65 -4.14 -14.24
N LEU A 183 -17.92 -3.31 -14.96
CA LEU A 183 -16.94 -2.37 -14.40
C LEU A 183 -17.55 -0.97 -14.20
N GLY A 184 -17.08 -0.27 -13.15
CA GLY A 184 -17.57 1.07 -12.84
C GLY A 184 -18.98 1.10 -12.22
N LEU A 185 -19.65 2.26 -12.34
CA LEU A 185 -21.00 2.46 -11.82
C LEU A 185 -22.03 1.64 -12.63
N PRO A 186 -23.07 1.07 -11.97
CA PRO A 186 -23.41 1.20 -10.54
C PRO A 186 -22.75 0.12 -9.65
N HIS A 187 -21.82 -0.66 -10.17
CA HIS A 187 -21.32 -1.88 -9.53
C HIS A 187 -20.18 -1.63 -8.53
N PHE A 188 -19.36 -0.61 -8.80
CA PHE A 188 -18.23 -0.23 -7.97
C PHE A 188 -18.24 1.25 -7.65
N ASP A 189 -17.78 1.61 -6.44
CA ASP A 189 -17.58 3.00 -6.04
C ASP A 189 -16.55 3.69 -6.96
N PRO A 190 -16.68 5.00 -7.26
CA PRO A 190 -15.72 5.72 -8.10
C PRO A 190 -14.27 5.75 -7.59
N SER A 191 -14.04 5.49 -6.31
CA SER A 191 -12.69 5.35 -5.72
C SER A 191 -12.01 4.04 -6.10
N ILE A 192 -12.76 3.04 -6.56
CA ILE A 192 -12.25 1.74 -6.99
C ILE A 192 -11.80 1.82 -8.44
N ARG A 193 -10.55 1.47 -8.69
CA ARG A 193 -10.00 1.44 -10.04
C ARG A 193 -10.51 0.19 -10.77
N CYS A 194 -11.32 0.40 -11.81
CA CYS A 194 -11.80 -0.67 -12.68
C CYS A 194 -11.04 -0.66 -14.00
N LEU A 195 -10.59 -1.81 -14.45
CA LEU A 195 -9.84 -1.99 -15.70
C LEU A 195 -10.47 -3.11 -16.53
N SER A 196 -10.80 -2.79 -17.79
CA SER A 196 -11.14 -3.81 -18.77
C SER A 196 -9.85 -4.46 -19.26
N GLU A 197 -9.63 -5.71 -18.86
CA GLU A 197 -8.38 -6.41 -19.14
C GLU A 197 -8.68 -7.86 -19.55
N PRO A 198 -8.57 -8.16 -20.85
CA PRO A 198 -8.81 -9.52 -21.37
C PRO A 198 -7.70 -10.51 -20.99
N SER A 199 -6.53 -10.00 -20.60
CA SER A 199 -5.32 -10.77 -20.29
C SER A 199 -4.79 -10.40 -18.89
N PRO A 200 -5.46 -10.87 -17.81
CA PRO A 200 -5.08 -10.50 -16.46
C PRO A 200 -3.65 -10.92 -16.09
N GLU A 201 -3.11 -11.96 -16.72
CA GLU A 201 -1.70 -12.36 -16.56
C GLU A 201 -0.73 -11.27 -17.05
N ALA A 202 -1.06 -10.55 -18.12
CA ALA A 202 -0.25 -9.42 -18.61
C ALA A 202 -0.20 -8.29 -17.57
N PHE A 203 -1.33 -7.99 -16.93
CA PHE A 203 -1.37 -7.03 -15.83
C PHE A 203 -0.50 -7.49 -14.65
N VAL A 204 -0.59 -8.77 -14.27
CA VAL A 204 0.21 -9.33 -13.17
C VAL A 204 1.70 -9.16 -13.45
N ARG A 205 2.16 -9.48 -14.67
CA ARG A 205 3.57 -9.38 -15.09
C ARG A 205 4.07 -7.93 -15.25
N SER A 206 3.18 -7.00 -15.58
CA SER A 206 3.55 -5.59 -15.77
C SER A 206 3.84 -4.84 -14.47
N ARG A 207 3.63 -5.48 -13.31
CA ARG A 207 3.62 -4.85 -12.00
C ARG A 207 4.73 -5.36 -11.08
N LYS A 208 5.36 -4.42 -10.37
CA LYS A 208 6.20 -4.77 -9.22
C LYS A 208 5.29 -4.94 -7.99
N TRP A 209 5.18 -6.15 -7.50
CA TRP A 209 4.41 -6.50 -6.31
C TRP A 209 5.23 -6.27 -5.03
N SER A 210 4.56 -6.04 -3.92
CA SER A 210 5.16 -5.92 -2.59
C SER A 210 4.50 -6.87 -1.60
N GLU A 211 5.19 -7.18 -0.51
CA GLU A 211 4.67 -8.03 0.58
C GLU A 211 3.41 -7.48 1.27
N ARG A 212 3.01 -6.25 0.94
CA ARG A 212 1.78 -5.63 1.43
C ARG A 212 0.61 -5.79 0.46
N ASP A 213 0.87 -6.22 -0.77
CA ASP A 213 -0.13 -6.36 -1.82
C ASP A 213 -0.80 -7.73 -1.79
N SER A 214 -2.05 -7.74 -2.24
CA SER A 214 -2.88 -8.93 -2.32
C SER A 214 -3.42 -9.10 -3.73
N LEU A 215 -3.34 -10.32 -4.26
CA LEU A 215 -3.96 -10.71 -5.51
C LEU A 215 -5.00 -11.81 -5.25
N ILE A 216 -6.24 -11.53 -5.64
CA ILE A 216 -7.38 -12.41 -5.40
C ILE A 216 -8.05 -12.77 -6.73
N LEU A 217 -8.06 -14.04 -7.04
CA LEU A 217 -8.67 -14.60 -8.24
C LEU A 217 -10.09 -15.02 -7.91
N VAL A 218 -11.07 -14.26 -8.39
CA VAL A 218 -12.51 -14.45 -8.14
C VAL A 218 -13.32 -14.46 -9.45
N SER A 219 -12.66 -14.86 -10.54
CA SER A 219 -13.31 -14.88 -11.85
C SER A 219 -14.22 -16.10 -12.01
N ARG A 220 -15.15 -16.00 -12.96
CA ARG A 220 -15.99 -17.12 -13.43
C ARG A 220 -15.22 -18.10 -14.30
N ASN A 221 -14.14 -17.64 -14.93
CA ASN A 221 -13.39 -18.37 -15.94
C ASN A 221 -12.13 -18.97 -15.35
N TYR A 222 -12.11 -20.29 -15.18
CA TYR A 222 -10.95 -20.95 -14.58
C TYR A 222 -9.68 -20.85 -15.44
N HIS A 223 -9.80 -20.65 -16.75
CA HIS A 223 -8.65 -20.44 -17.65
C HIS A 223 -7.96 -19.12 -17.33
N LEU A 224 -8.73 -18.02 -17.14
CA LEU A 224 -8.18 -16.73 -16.73
C LEU A 224 -7.53 -16.81 -15.34
N ASP A 225 -8.20 -17.47 -14.38
CA ASP A 225 -7.64 -17.69 -13.05
C ASP A 225 -6.31 -18.47 -13.12
N ARG A 226 -6.25 -19.52 -13.95
CA ARG A 226 -5.05 -20.35 -14.10
C ARG A 226 -3.89 -19.58 -14.69
N GLU A 227 -4.08 -18.81 -15.77
CA GLU A 227 -2.99 -18.03 -16.40
C GLU A 227 -2.52 -16.91 -15.46
N ALA A 228 -3.45 -16.20 -14.82
CA ALA A 228 -3.10 -15.18 -13.84
C ALA A 228 -2.38 -15.76 -12.62
N LEU A 229 -2.78 -16.95 -12.17
CA LEU A 229 -2.11 -17.66 -11.06
C LEU A 229 -0.69 -18.08 -11.44
N ALA A 230 -0.50 -18.60 -12.66
CA ALA A 230 0.84 -18.95 -13.17
C ALA A 230 1.76 -17.73 -13.14
N ALA A 231 1.30 -16.61 -13.72
CA ALA A 231 2.05 -15.35 -13.71
C ALA A 231 2.35 -14.88 -12.28
N ALA A 232 1.37 -14.92 -11.37
CA ALA A 232 1.53 -14.47 -10.00
C ALA A 232 2.54 -15.31 -9.20
N VAL A 233 2.58 -16.62 -9.44
CA VAL A 233 3.54 -17.53 -8.80
C VAL A 233 4.96 -17.30 -9.33
N GLU A 234 5.11 -17.01 -10.62
CA GLU A 234 6.39 -16.70 -11.26
C GLU A 234 6.95 -15.34 -10.82
N GLU A 235 6.13 -14.30 -10.82
CA GLU A 235 6.53 -12.94 -10.40
C GLU A 235 6.81 -12.87 -8.89
N GLY A 236 5.98 -13.51 -8.07
CA GLY A 236 6.11 -13.47 -6.61
C GLY A 236 5.94 -12.08 -6.01
N GLY A 237 6.55 -11.85 -4.85
CA GLY A 237 6.65 -10.54 -4.19
C GLY A 237 5.37 -10.04 -3.48
N MET A 238 4.20 -10.60 -3.76
CA MET A 238 2.96 -10.26 -3.07
C MET A 238 2.82 -11.00 -1.73
N GLY A 239 2.26 -10.31 -0.72
CA GLY A 239 2.06 -10.88 0.63
C GLY A 239 0.89 -11.86 0.70
N TYR A 240 -0.08 -11.72 -0.22
CA TYR A 240 -1.22 -12.61 -0.27
C TYR A 240 -1.59 -12.95 -1.72
N LEU A 241 -1.76 -14.24 -1.99
CA LEU A 241 -2.23 -14.77 -3.26
C LEU A 241 -3.31 -15.80 -2.99
N GLY A 242 -4.54 -15.53 -3.46
CA GLY A 242 -5.67 -16.38 -3.19
C GLY A 242 -6.58 -16.65 -4.41
N MET A 243 -7.21 -17.81 -4.46
CA MET A 243 -8.14 -18.19 -5.53
C MET A 243 -9.44 -18.76 -4.97
N ILE A 244 -10.57 -18.19 -5.43
CA ILE A 244 -11.89 -18.74 -5.12
C ILE A 244 -12.16 -19.99 -5.95
N GLY A 245 -12.78 -20.97 -5.35
CA GLY A 245 -13.25 -22.14 -6.08
C GLY A 245 -13.55 -23.33 -5.18
N SER A 246 -14.30 -24.29 -5.74
CA SER A 246 -14.48 -25.56 -5.08
C SER A 246 -13.14 -26.33 -5.00
N LYS A 247 -13.02 -27.25 -4.05
CA LYS A 247 -11.85 -28.14 -3.94
C LYS A 247 -11.49 -28.80 -5.28
N LYS A 248 -12.50 -29.21 -6.07
CA LYS A 248 -12.31 -29.80 -7.40
C LYS A 248 -11.64 -28.80 -8.37
N LYS A 249 -12.15 -27.56 -8.45
CA LYS A 249 -11.56 -26.51 -9.30
C LYS A 249 -10.10 -26.25 -8.92
N VAL A 250 -9.82 -26.09 -7.63
CA VAL A 250 -8.47 -25.83 -7.11
C VAL A 250 -7.50 -26.94 -7.50
N LEU A 251 -7.87 -28.20 -7.25
CA LEU A 251 -7.04 -29.37 -7.60
C LEU A 251 -6.78 -29.43 -9.11
N THR A 252 -7.79 -29.21 -9.94
CA THR A 252 -7.62 -29.19 -11.39
C THR A 252 -6.60 -28.14 -11.83
N VAL A 253 -6.72 -26.89 -11.33
CA VAL A 253 -5.78 -25.81 -11.66
C VAL A 253 -4.37 -26.15 -11.19
N PHE A 254 -4.21 -26.65 -9.97
CA PHE A 254 -2.90 -26.99 -9.42
C PHE A 254 -2.21 -28.16 -10.19
N ASP A 255 -2.98 -29.17 -10.59
CA ASP A 255 -2.49 -30.27 -11.40
C ASP A 255 -2.03 -29.79 -12.79
N GLU A 256 -2.79 -28.91 -13.44
CA GLU A 256 -2.40 -28.34 -14.73
C GLU A 256 -1.15 -27.47 -14.62
N LEU A 257 -1.05 -26.62 -13.60
CA LEU A 257 0.14 -25.80 -13.37
C LEU A 257 1.39 -26.66 -13.03
N SER A 258 1.21 -27.71 -12.23
CA SER A 258 2.29 -28.67 -11.94
C SER A 258 2.83 -29.36 -13.21
N ARG A 259 1.92 -29.75 -14.14
CA ARG A 259 2.34 -30.32 -15.44
C ARG A 259 3.07 -29.30 -16.33
N ARG A 260 2.84 -28.01 -16.14
CA ARG A 260 3.55 -26.92 -16.83
C ARG A 260 4.89 -26.56 -16.14
N GLY A 261 5.27 -27.25 -15.07
CA GLY A 261 6.55 -27.07 -14.38
C GLY A 261 6.48 -26.12 -13.17
N VAL A 262 5.31 -25.63 -12.77
CA VAL A 262 5.19 -24.84 -11.54
C VAL A 262 5.44 -25.75 -10.33
N SER A 263 6.37 -25.35 -9.46
CA SER A 263 6.77 -26.19 -8.33
C SER A 263 5.64 -26.31 -7.28
N ARG A 264 5.55 -27.46 -6.62
CA ARG A 264 4.59 -27.67 -5.52
C ARG A 264 4.81 -26.70 -4.36
N GLN A 265 6.06 -26.32 -4.11
CA GLN A 265 6.39 -25.34 -3.07
C GLN A 265 5.82 -23.96 -3.38
N ALA A 266 5.85 -23.54 -4.64
CA ALA A 266 5.25 -22.29 -5.08
C ALA A 266 3.73 -22.33 -4.98
N LEU A 267 3.08 -23.42 -5.40
CA LEU A 267 1.63 -23.60 -5.27
C LEU A 267 1.15 -23.70 -3.80
N ALA A 268 1.99 -24.23 -2.89
CA ALA A 268 1.65 -24.29 -1.46
C ALA A 268 1.52 -22.90 -0.80
N ARG A 269 2.01 -21.83 -1.43
CA ARG A 269 1.85 -20.45 -0.96
C ARG A 269 0.49 -19.86 -1.36
N VAL A 270 -0.22 -20.48 -2.28
CA VAL A 270 -1.53 -20.04 -2.77
C VAL A 270 -2.62 -20.44 -1.78
N ARG A 271 -3.41 -19.49 -1.33
CA ARG A 271 -4.60 -19.74 -0.50
C ARG A 271 -5.76 -20.17 -1.39
N ALA A 272 -6.07 -21.45 -1.41
CA ALA A 272 -7.15 -22.00 -2.24
C ALA A 272 -7.69 -23.33 -1.67
N PRO A 273 -8.99 -23.47 -1.41
CA PRO A 273 -10.00 -22.40 -1.48
C PRO A 273 -9.71 -21.25 -0.54
N ILE A 274 -10.03 -20.02 -0.99
CA ILE A 274 -9.76 -18.77 -0.28
C ILE A 274 -10.75 -18.56 0.89
N GLY A 275 -10.26 -17.94 1.96
CA GLY A 275 -11.07 -17.46 3.07
C GLY A 275 -11.02 -18.33 4.32
N MET A 276 -11.35 -17.73 5.45
CA MET A 276 -11.47 -18.42 6.73
C MET A 276 -12.74 -19.25 6.78
N ASN A 277 -12.69 -20.43 7.40
CA ASN A 277 -13.86 -21.29 7.57
C ASN A 277 -14.81 -20.75 8.66
N ILE A 278 -15.68 -19.83 8.28
CA ILE A 278 -16.70 -19.21 9.15
C ILE A 278 -18.13 -19.62 8.79
N GLY A 279 -18.32 -20.60 7.88
CA GLY A 279 -19.62 -21.01 7.40
C GLY A 279 -20.28 -20.01 6.44
N ALA A 280 -19.48 -19.17 5.75
CA ALA A 280 -19.95 -18.17 4.82
C ALA A 280 -20.69 -18.77 3.62
N ASP A 281 -21.85 -18.22 3.27
CA ASP A 281 -22.71 -18.66 2.17
C ASP A 281 -23.01 -17.52 1.19
N SER A 282 -23.37 -16.34 1.68
CA SER A 282 -23.66 -15.18 0.84
C SER A 282 -22.37 -14.51 0.31
N PRO A 283 -22.44 -13.77 -0.84
CA PRO A 283 -21.29 -13.01 -1.35
C PRO A 283 -20.67 -12.06 -0.33
N ALA A 284 -21.46 -11.45 0.55
CA ALA A 284 -20.97 -10.56 1.60
C ALA A 284 -20.24 -11.33 2.70
N GLU A 285 -20.77 -12.47 3.15
CA GLU A 285 -20.11 -13.33 4.14
C GLU A 285 -18.81 -13.93 3.59
N ILE A 286 -18.81 -14.35 2.32
CA ILE A 286 -17.58 -14.80 1.63
C ILE A 286 -16.56 -13.68 1.60
N ALA A 287 -16.97 -12.44 1.32
CA ALA A 287 -16.06 -11.31 1.33
C ALA A 287 -15.46 -11.04 2.72
N VAL A 288 -16.26 -11.15 3.79
CA VAL A 288 -15.76 -11.06 5.18
C VAL A 288 -14.75 -12.16 5.47
N SER A 289 -15.08 -13.42 5.11
CA SER A 289 -14.19 -14.58 5.28
C SER A 289 -12.84 -14.38 4.59
N VAL A 290 -12.86 -13.95 3.33
CA VAL A 290 -11.64 -13.71 2.52
C VAL A 290 -10.84 -12.54 3.06
N LEU A 291 -11.48 -11.42 3.37
CA LEU A 291 -10.78 -10.24 3.87
C LEU A 291 -10.16 -10.48 5.25
N ALA A 292 -10.83 -11.24 6.11
CA ALA A 292 -10.27 -11.67 7.40
C ALA A 292 -8.99 -12.51 7.20
N GLU A 293 -8.99 -13.46 6.27
CA GLU A 293 -7.79 -14.25 5.94
C GLU A 293 -6.66 -13.37 5.38
N VAL A 294 -6.97 -12.44 4.47
CA VAL A 294 -5.99 -11.49 3.92
C VAL A 294 -5.33 -10.67 5.04
N ILE A 295 -6.13 -10.06 5.91
CA ILE A 295 -5.63 -9.24 7.02
C ILE A 295 -4.78 -10.10 7.97
N MET A 296 -5.24 -11.29 8.31
CA MET A 296 -4.54 -12.25 9.16
C MET A 296 -3.14 -12.57 8.59
N VAL A 297 -3.06 -12.89 7.31
CA VAL A 297 -1.81 -13.24 6.64
C VAL A 297 -0.87 -12.04 6.56
N LEU A 298 -1.35 -10.87 6.10
CA LEU A 298 -0.53 -9.66 5.97
C LEU A 298 -0.01 -9.13 7.33
N ARG A 299 -0.69 -9.45 8.42
CA ARG A 299 -0.30 -9.06 9.78
C ARG A 299 0.39 -10.15 10.56
N ALA A 300 0.63 -11.32 9.96
CA ALA A 300 1.18 -12.51 10.60
C ALA A 300 0.42 -12.90 11.89
N ALA A 301 -0.91 -12.72 11.89
CA ALA A 301 -1.78 -13.11 12.99
C ALA A 301 -2.20 -14.59 12.86
N ASP A 302 -2.65 -15.20 13.95
CA ASP A 302 -3.04 -16.62 14.01
C ASP A 302 -4.52 -16.87 13.72
N GLY A 303 -5.34 -15.80 13.64
CA GLY A 303 -6.77 -15.86 13.32
C GLY A 303 -7.65 -16.44 14.45
N ARG A 304 -7.11 -16.63 15.65
CA ARG A 304 -7.86 -17.13 16.81
C ARG A 304 -8.76 -16.06 17.40
N PRO A 305 -9.89 -16.45 18.01
CA PRO A 305 -10.71 -15.51 18.76
C PRO A 305 -9.90 -14.85 19.89
N LEU A 306 -10.01 -13.52 20.01
CA LEU A 306 -9.25 -12.78 21.04
C LEU A 306 -9.59 -13.21 22.48
N CYS A 307 -10.79 -13.75 22.71
CA CYS A 307 -11.16 -14.30 24.04
C CYS A 307 -10.28 -15.49 24.45
N GLU A 308 -9.68 -16.23 23.53
CA GLU A 308 -8.76 -17.33 23.83
C GLU A 308 -7.39 -16.83 24.33
N SER A 309 -7.04 -15.58 24.08
CA SER A 309 -5.82 -14.95 24.58
C SER A 309 -5.92 -14.46 26.02
N LEU A 310 -7.13 -14.46 26.60
CA LEU A 310 -7.32 -14.05 27.99
C LEU A 310 -6.78 -15.12 28.94
N PRO A 311 -6.10 -14.73 30.03
CA PRO A 311 -5.62 -15.68 31.02
C PRO A 311 -6.80 -16.47 31.63
N THR A 312 -6.61 -17.78 31.75
CA THR A 312 -7.60 -18.67 32.39
C THR A 312 -7.87 -18.21 33.83
N ASN A 313 -9.03 -18.58 34.42
CA ASN A 313 -9.39 -18.18 35.78
C ASN A 313 -8.28 -18.47 36.81
N ARG A 314 -7.51 -19.56 36.64
CA ARG A 314 -6.35 -19.88 37.47
C ARG A 314 -5.18 -18.89 37.36
N GLN A 315 -5.05 -18.22 36.18
CA GLN A 315 -4.02 -17.21 35.97
C GLN A 315 -4.49 -15.81 36.41
N ARG A 316 -5.80 -15.55 36.39
CA ARG A 316 -6.41 -14.29 36.87
C ARG A 316 -6.29 -14.15 38.40
N GLU A 317 -6.42 -15.26 39.15
CA GLU A 317 -6.23 -15.29 40.63
C GLU A 317 -4.79 -14.95 41.04
N LYS A 318 -3.79 -15.15 40.17
CA LYS A 318 -2.38 -14.79 40.43
C LYS A 318 -2.01 -13.35 40.07
N ILE A 319 -2.89 -12.62 39.35
CA ILE A 319 -2.67 -11.24 38.87
C ILE A 319 -3.54 -10.24 39.68
N ALA A 320 -4.48 -10.72 40.49
CA ALA A 320 -5.21 -9.87 41.43
C ALA A 320 -4.25 -9.36 42.54
N PRO A 321 -4.25 -8.03 42.81
CA PRO A 321 -3.36 -7.42 43.79
C PRO A 321 -3.62 -7.90 45.21
#